data_882321d5cb70cf58928a96bef1e831d4
#
_entry.id   882321d5cb70cf58928a96bef1e831d4
#
_cell.length_a   1.000
_cell.length_b   1.000
_cell.length_c   1.000
_cell.angle_alpha   90.00
_cell.angle_beta   90.00
_cell.angle_gamma   90.00
#
_symmetry.space_group_name_H-M   'P 1'
#
loop_
_entity.id
_entity.type
_entity.pdbx_description
1 polymer ?
#
loop_
_entity_poly.entity_id
_entity_poly.type
_entity_poly.pdbx_seq_one_letter_code
_entity_poly.pdbx_strand_id
1 'polypeptide(L)'
;MVRVKDKRFVQSGFSLVGVMVAVAVLVIAIVGTSGFRYHSSLDCVRAEHHTAAARAALLLSESWRGAGGDEAYDPVSYLSSTVTIQEGDGPDAPDGYTALGSYEVTVNGTVCYATLAWKDGDDGLRELNVQLMWSQRREGDRGLDEADKSFALTTYAAQ
;
A
#
# COMPACT_ATOMS: atom_id res chain seq x y z
N MET A 1 52.57 48.77 38.22
CA MET A 1 52.85 47.35 38.50
C MET A 1 51.55 46.56 38.37
N VAL A 2 51.30 46.00 37.18
CA VAL A 2 50.01 45.30 36.85
C VAL A 2 50.24 43.83 37.13
N ARG A 3 49.46 43.26 38.05
CA ARG A 3 49.48 41.84 38.44
C ARG A 3 48.60 41.05 37.49
N VAL A 4 49.20 40.35 36.55
CA VAL A 4 48.55 39.42 35.66
C VAL A 4 48.13 38.21 36.49
N LYS A 5 46.80 37.97 36.57
CA LYS A 5 46.20 36.87 37.28
C LYS A 5 46.17 35.65 36.34
N ASP A 6 47.12 34.75 36.50
CA ASP A 6 47.17 33.48 35.78
C ASP A 6 45.89 32.67 36.07
N LYS A 7 44.98 32.56 35.06
CA LYS A 7 43.90 31.61 35.07
C LYS A 7 44.47 30.22 34.75
N ARG A 8 44.75 29.45 35.80
CA ARG A 8 44.99 28.00 35.63
C ARG A 8 43.74 27.35 35.09
N PHE A 9 43.78 26.96 33.84
CA PHE A 9 42.80 26.04 33.25
C PHE A 9 42.93 24.71 34.02
N VAL A 10 41.94 24.40 34.85
CA VAL A 10 41.78 23.08 35.46
C VAL A 10 41.45 22.13 34.32
N GLN A 11 42.43 21.38 33.84
CA GLN A 11 42.18 20.24 32.96
C GLN A 11 41.44 19.19 33.80
N SER A 12 40.10 19.17 33.68
CA SER A 12 39.28 18.09 34.20
C SER A 12 39.55 16.84 33.34
N GLY A 13 40.32 15.91 33.85
CA GLY A 13 40.55 14.62 33.20
C GLY A 13 39.24 13.87 33.02
N PHE A 14 39.01 13.34 31.82
CA PHE A 14 37.89 12.47 31.56
C PHE A 14 37.95 11.25 32.49
N SER A 15 36.95 11.07 33.33
CA SER A 15 36.84 9.86 34.16
C SER A 15 36.57 8.64 33.26
N LEU A 16 37.32 7.56 33.43
CA LEU A 16 37.13 6.31 32.71
C LEU A 16 35.65 5.82 32.79
N VAL A 17 35.03 6.01 33.94
CA VAL A 17 33.62 5.70 34.15
C VAL A 17 32.70 6.56 33.27
N GLY A 18 33.00 7.85 33.12
CA GLY A 18 32.25 8.75 32.23
C GLY A 18 32.31 8.31 30.77
N VAL A 19 33.45 7.85 30.29
CA VAL A 19 33.59 7.29 28.93
C VAL A 19 32.81 6.02 28.77
N MET A 20 32.85 5.11 29.75
CA MET A 20 32.06 3.86 29.68
C MET A 20 30.55 4.11 29.65
N VAL A 21 30.05 5.05 30.44
CA VAL A 21 28.64 5.45 30.42
C VAL A 21 28.27 6.09 29.09
N ALA A 22 29.08 6.96 28.54
CA ALA A 22 28.83 7.60 27.24
C ALA A 22 28.78 6.57 26.11
N VAL A 23 29.68 5.59 26.10
CA VAL A 23 29.67 4.48 25.12
C VAL A 23 28.41 3.62 25.28
N ALA A 24 28.01 3.29 26.50
CA ALA A 24 26.78 2.53 26.74
C ALA A 24 25.53 3.25 26.22
N VAL A 25 25.40 4.56 26.48
CA VAL A 25 24.29 5.38 25.96
C VAL A 25 24.32 5.44 24.45
N LEU A 26 25.49 5.60 23.83
CA LEU A 26 25.66 5.62 22.38
C LEU A 26 25.20 4.30 21.74
N VAL A 27 25.57 3.15 22.31
CA VAL A 27 25.16 1.83 21.82
C VAL A 27 23.63 1.67 21.88
N ILE A 28 23.02 2.06 23.00
CA ILE A 28 21.54 2.03 23.13
C ILE A 28 20.87 2.92 22.08
N ALA A 29 21.39 4.11 21.86
CA ALA A 29 20.86 5.03 20.86
C ALA A 29 20.95 4.47 19.43
N ILE A 30 22.07 3.83 19.07
CA ILE A 30 22.27 3.22 17.75
C ILE A 30 21.31 2.03 17.56
N VAL A 31 21.20 1.14 18.55
CA VAL A 31 20.30 -0.03 18.47
C VAL A 31 18.85 0.42 18.36
N GLY A 32 18.43 1.39 19.18
CA GLY A 32 17.06 1.94 19.16
C GLY A 32 16.72 2.58 17.81
N THR A 33 17.64 3.38 17.26
CA THR A 33 17.43 4.05 15.95
C THR A 33 17.38 3.03 14.80
N SER A 34 18.18 1.98 14.84
CA SER A 34 18.20 0.93 13.82
C SER A 34 16.89 0.14 13.80
N GLY A 35 16.33 -0.21 14.96
CA GLY A 35 15.02 -0.86 15.08
C GLY A 35 13.90 0.03 14.53
N PHE A 36 13.88 1.30 14.87
CA PHE A 36 12.89 2.25 14.35
C PHE A 36 12.95 2.37 12.82
N ARG A 37 14.14 2.49 12.23
CA ARG A 37 14.32 2.57 10.77
C ARG A 37 13.81 1.32 10.06
N TYR A 38 14.03 0.15 10.63
CA TYR A 38 13.55 -1.11 10.07
C TYR A 38 12.02 -1.17 10.04
N HIS A 39 11.35 -0.86 11.15
CA HIS A 39 9.88 -0.83 11.20
C HIS A 39 9.29 0.24 10.27
N SER A 40 9.86 1.43 10.24
CA SER A 40 9.43 2.49 9.34
C SER A 40 9.56 2.09 7.86
N SER A 41 10.62 1.37 7.48
CA SER A 41 10.77 0.86 6.12
C SER A 41 9.70 -0.17 5.76
N LEU A 42 9.34 -1.08 6.69
CA LEU A 42 8.26 -2.04 6.47
C LEU A 42 6.91 -1.33 6.30
N ASP A 43 6.64 -0.31 7.09
CA ASP A 43 5.38 0.44 7.01
C ASP A 43 5.29 1.25 5.70
N CYS A 44 6.41 1.79 5.19
CA CYS A 44 6.45 2.41 3.87
C CYS A 44 6.08 1.42 2.76
N VAL A 45 6.66 0.22 2.76
CA VAL A 45 6.35 -0.82 1.75
C VAL A 45 4.88 -1.22 1.82
N ARG A 46 4.32 -1.39 3.02
CA ARG A 46 2.89 -1.68 3.19
C ARG A 46 2.00 -0.56 2.65
N ALA A 47 2.36 0.69 2.92
CA ALA A 47 1.64 1.86 2.41
C ALA A 47 1.70 1.95 0.87
N GLU A 48 2.83 1.58 0.27
CA GLU A 48 2.98 1.50 -1.19
C GLU A 48 2.02 0.49 -1.81
N HIS A 49 1.93 -0.74 -1.26
CA HIS A 49 0.99 -1.76 -1.74
C HIS A 49 -0.46 -1.31 -1.59
N HIS A 50 -0.84 -0.73 -0.44
CA HIS A 50 -2.18 -0.16 -0.26
C HIS A 50 -2.49 0.93 -1.27
N THR A 51 -1.54 1.81 -1.53
CA THR A 51 -1.71 2.89 -2.51
C THR A 51 -1.84 2.34 -3.93
N ALA A 52 -1.07 1.32 -4.29
CA ALA A 52 -1.16 0.65 -5.59
C ALA A 52 -2.53 -0.01 -5.78
N ALA A 53 -3.02 -0.75 -4.78
CA ALA A 53 -4.33 -1.38 -4.81
C ALA A 53 -5.47 -0.34 -4.92
N ALA A 54 -5.42 0.75 -4.14
CA ALA A 54 -6.41 1.82 -4.22
C ALA A 54 -6.44 2.49 -5.61
N ARG A 55 -5.27 2.71 -6.21
CA ARG A 55 -5.16 3.24 -7.58
C ARG A 55 -5.72 2.27 -8.62
N ALA A 56 -5.46 0.97 -8.48
CA ALA A 56 -6.03 -0.05 -9.35
C ALA A 56 -7.57 -0.05 -9.26
N ALA A 57 -8.12 -0.01 -8.04
CA ALA A 57 -9.56 0.05 -7.83
C ALA A 57 -10.20 1.29 -8.45
N LEU A 58 -9.60 2.47 -8.23
CA LEU A 58 -10.08 3.72 -8.82
C LEU A 58 -10.03 3.67 -10.34
N LEU A 59 -8.92 3.19 -10.92
CA LEU A 59 -8.75 3.09 -12.36
C LEU A 59 -9.83 2.18 -13.00
N LEU A 60 -10.06 1.00 -12.44
CA LEU A 60 -11.08 0.07 -12.88
C LEU A 60 -12.49 0.69 -12.75
N SER A 61 -12.79 1.26 -11.60
CA SER A 61 -14.07 1.88 -11.30
C SER A 61 -14.38 3.07 -12.22
N GLU A 62 -13.44 4.00 -12.39
CA GLU A 62 -13.63 5.18 -13.24
C GLU A 62 -13.71 4.82 -14.72
N SER A 63 -12.90 3.85 -15.19
CA SER A 63 -12.97 3.36 -16.57
C SER A 63 -14.31 2.69 -16.85
N TRP A 64 -14.81 1.85 -15.94
CA TRP A 64 -16.10 1.19 -16.08
C TRP A 64 -17.27 2.18 -16.00
N ARG A 65 -17.19 3.14 -15.07
CA ARG A 65 -18.17 4.23 -14.98
C ARG A 65 -18.15 5.10 -16.23
N GLY A 66 -16.99 5.36 -16.81
CA GLY A 66 -16.83 6.08 -18.07
C GLY A 66 -17.43 5.36 -19.27
N ALA A 67 -17.51 4.01 -19.22
CA ALA A 67 -18.23 3.17 -20.17
C ALA A 67 -19.74 3.04 -19.86
N GLY A 68 -20.27 3.85 -18.93
CA GLY A 68 -21.68 3.83 -18.56
C GLY A 68 -22.10 2.65 -17.66
N GLY A 69 -21.16 1.92 -17.07
CA GLY A 69 -21.46 0.74 -16.27
C GLY A 69 -21.96 -0.46 -17.12
N ASP A 70 -21.55 -0.50 -18.39
CA ASP A 70 -22.01 -1.54 -19.33
C ASP A 70 -21.63 -2.96 -18.84
N GLU A 71 -22.53 -3.91 -19.04
CA GLU A 71 -22.33 -5.34 -18.76
C GLU A 71 -21.34 -6.00 -19.74
N ALA A 72 -21.12 -5.40 -20.90
CA ALA A 72 -20.14 -5.84 -21.88
C ALA A 72 -18.77 -5.16 -21.71
N TYR A 73 -18.57 -4.40 -20.61
CA TYR A 73 -17.30 -3.74 -20.35
C TYR A 73 -16.18 -4.76 -20.16
N ASP A 74 -15.09 -4.60 -20.92
CA ASP A 74 -13.89 -5.40 -20.82
C ASP A 74 -12.69 -4.52 -20.41
N PRO A 75 -12.27 -4.55 -19.15
CA PRO A 75 -11.16 -3.72 -18.69
C PRO A 75 -9.83 -4.03 -19.39
N VAL A 76 -9.63 -5.24 -19.91
CA VAL A 76 -8.42 -5.60 -20.65
C VAL A 76 -8.31 -4.76 -21.92
N SER A 77 -9.42 -4.65 -22.67
CA SER A 77 -9.46 -3.84 -23.90
C SER A 77 -9.26 -2.34 -23.64
N TYR A 78 -9.77 -1.83 -22.52
CA TYR A 78 -9.70 -0.38 -22.22
C TYR A 78 -8.40 0.05 -21.54
N LEU A 79 -7.79 -0.82 -20.72
CA LEU A 79 -6.73 -0.42 -19.80
C LEU A 79 -5.35 -1.04 -20.09
N SER A 80 -5.26 -2.02 -21.03
CA SER A 80 -3.98 -2.70 -21.33
C SER A 80 -2.85 -1.77 -21.81
N SER A 81 -3.18 -0.59 -22.31
CA SER A 81 -2.18 0.44 -22.66
C SER A 81 -1.67 1.23 -21.46
N THR A 82 -2.35 1.18 -20.32
CA THR A 82 -2.08 2.00 -19.11
C THR A 82 -1.50 1.17 -17.99
N VAL A 83 -1.99 -0.05 -17.82
CA VAL A 83 -1.56 -0.99 -16.77
C VAL A 83 -1.44 -2.39 -17.36
N THR A 84 -0.67 -3.25 -16.71
CA THR A 84 -0.68 -4.69 -17.02
C THR A 84 -1.94 -5.28 -16.41
N ILE A 85 -2.84 -5.74 -17.25
CA ILE A 85 -4.12 -6.35 -16.86
C ILE A 85 -4.39 -7.56 -17.75
N GLN A 86 -4.87 -8.63 -17.14
CA GLN A 86 -5.29 -9.85 -17.83
C GLN A 86 -6.47 -10.48 -17.10
N GLU A 87 -7.22 -11.33 -17.79
CA GLU A 87 -8.21 -12.20 -17.15
C GLU A 87 -7.50 -13.14 -16.19
N GLY A 88 -8.09 -13.40 -15.04
CA GLY A 88 -7.49 -14.22 -14.00
C GLY A 88 -8.45 -14.52 -12.86
N ASP A 89 -7.92 -15.03 -11.77
CA ASP A 89 -8.70 -15.28 -10.57
C ASP A 89 -8.96 -13.98 -9.80
N GLY A 90 -10.02 -13.95 -9.01
CA GLY A 90 -10.36 -12.82 -8.17
C GLY A 90 -11.24 -13.23 -6.98
N PRO A 91 -11.44 -12.35 -6.00
CA PRO A 91 -12.34 -12.61 -4.89
C PRO A 91 -13.77 -12.83 -5.38
N ASP A 92 -14.56 -13.54 -4.59
CA ASP A 92 -15.98 -13.73 -4.89
C ASP A 92 -16.72 -12.39 -4.94
N ALA A 93 -17.68 -12.26 -5.84
CA ALA A 93 -18.55 -11.09 -5.88
C ALA A 93 -19.37 -11.01 -4.59
N PRO A 94 -19.69 -9.78 -4.11
CA PRO A 94 -20.54 -9.62 -2.94
C PRO A 94 -21.93 -10.23 -3.14
N ASP A 95 -22.58 -10.64 -2.06
CA ASP A 95 -23.93 -11.17 -2.09
C ASP A 95 -24.91 -10.19 -2.77
N GLY A 96 -25.66 -10.70 -3.71
CA GLY A 96 -26.65 -9.92 -4.46
C GLY A 96 -26.10 -9.11 -5.63
N TYR A 97 -24.81 -9.24 -5.95
CA TYR A 97 -24.20 -8.67 -7.14
C TYR A 97 -24.02 -9.74 -8.23
N THR A 98 -24.07 -9.30 -9.47
CA THR A 98 -23.71 -10.10 -10.63
C THR A 98 -22.23 -9.83 -10.97
N ALA A 99 -21.41 -10.88 -11.00
CA ALA A 99 -20.03 -10.75 -11.41
C ALA A 99 -19.92 -10.42 -12.91
N LEU A 100 -19.13 -9.41 -13.26
CA LEU A 100 -18.75 -9.10 -14.63
C LEU A 100 -17.57 -9.98 -15.06
N GLY A 101 -16.56 -10.07 -14.20
CA GLY A 101 -15.35 -10.86 -14.44
C GLY A 101 -14.30 -10.65 -13.36
N SER A 102 -13.29 -11.49 -13.41
CA SER A 102 -12.13 -11.41 -12.51
C SER A 102 -10.85 -11.20 -13.30
N TYR A 103 -9.94 -10.39 -12.75
CA TYR A 103 -8.77 -9.89 -13.44
C TYR A 103 -7.57 -9.83 -12.51
N GLU A 104 -6.40 -10.10 -13.07
CA GLU A 104 -5.13 -9.82 -12.44
C GLU A 104 -4.59 -8.49 -12.95
N VAL A 105 -4.33 -7.55 -12.03
CA VAL A 105 -3.89 -6.19 -12.34
C VAL A 105 -2.57 -5.90 -11.65
N THR A 106 -1.53 -5.54 -12.41
CA THR A 106 -0.24 -5.17 -11.85
C THR A 106 -0.04 -3.66 -11.90
N VAL A 107 0.10 -3.05 -10.73
CA VAL A 107 0.39 -1.62 -10.57
C VAL A 107 1.64 -1.44 -9.71
N ASN A 108 2.65 -0.76 -10.24
CA ASN A 108 3.92 -0.52 -9.56
C ASN A 108 4.59 -1.79 -9.01
N GLY A 109 4.47 -2.92 -9.72
CA GLY A 109 5.03 -4.20 -9.30
C GLY A 109 4.22 -4.92 -8.21
N THR A 110 3.06 -4.39 -7.82
CA THR A 110 2.11 -5.07 -6.94
C THR A 110 1.06 -5.76 -7.79
N VAL A 111 0.94 -7.06 -7.63
CA VAL A 111 -0.11 -7.87 -8.25
C VAL A 111 -1.35 -7.79 -7.36
N CYS A 112 -2.48 -7.40 -7.97
CA CYS A 112 -3.78 -7.33 -7.34
C CYS A 112 -4.76 -8.22 -8.10
N TYR A 113 -5.54 -9.00 -7.39
CA TYR A 113 -6.63 -9.82 -7.91
C TYR A 113 -7.93 -9.03 -7.76
N ALA A 114 -8.58 -8.72 -8.86
CA ALA A 114 -9.74 -7.85 -8.90
C ALA A 114 -10.97 -8.60 -9.39
N THR A 115 -12.13 -8.39 -8.76
CA THR A 115 -13.42 -8.80 -9.28
C THR A 115 -14.31 -7.58 -9.44
N LEU A 116 -14.87 -7.44 -10.64
CA LEU A 116 -15.85 -6.44 -10.98
C LEU A 116 -17.25 -7.08 -10.87
N ALA A 117 -18.15 -6.42 -10.16
CA ALA A 117 -19.52 -6.89 -9.99
C ALA A 117 -20.49 -5.72 -9.98
N TRP A 118 -21.71 -5.92 -10.41
CA TRP A 118 -22.72 -4.88 -10.51
C TRP A 118 -24.07 -5.35 -9.96
N LYS A 119 -24.90 -4.36 -9.64
CA LYS A 119 -26.27 -4.57 -9.21
C LYS A 119 -27.11 -3.39 -9.65
N ASP A 120 -28.28 -3.66 -10.21
CA ASP A 120 -29.23 -2.60 -10.55
C ASP A 120 -30.00 -2.15 -9.32
N GLY A 121 -30.04 -0.83 -9.12
CA GLY A 121 -30.83 -0.18 -8.07
C GLY A 121 -32.24 0.17 -8.55
N ASP A 122 -33.17 0.36 -7.59
CA ASP A 122 -34.57 0.70 -7.86
C ASP A 122 -34.76 2.12 -8.43
N ASP A 123 -33.73 2.95 -8.38
CA ASP A 123 -33.72 4.37 -8.79
C ASP A 123 -33.16 4.61 -10.21
N GLY A 124 -32.92 3.54 -10.98
CA GLY A 124 -32.34 3.61 -12.32
C GLY A 124 -30.83 3.87 -12.32
N LEU A 125 -30.19 3.69 -11.18
CA LEU A 125 -28.75 3.70 -11.04
C LEU A 125 -28.24 2.25 -10.96
N ARG A 126 -27.12 2.00 -11.60
CA ARG A 126 -26.36 0.78 -11.45
C ARG A 126 -25.26 0.97 -10.43
N GLU A 127 -25.24 0.15 -9.43
CA GLU A 127 -24.17 0.08 -8.44
C GLU A 127 -23.04 -0.79 -8.98
N LEU A 128 -21.86 -0.22 -9.11
CA LEU A 128 -20.66 -0.86 -9.59
C LEU A 128 -19.74 -1.14 -8.41
N ASN A 129 -19.35 -2.38 -8.22
CA ASN A 129 -18.46 -2.80 -7.15
C ASN A 129 -17.17 -3.36 -7.73
N VAL A 130 -16.05 -2.90 -7.20
CA VAL A 130 -14.72 -3.38 -7.54
C VAL A 130 -14.07 -3.88 -6.24
N GLN A 131 -13.88 -5.19 -6.15
CA GLN A 131 -13.15 -5.81 -5.05
C GLN A 131 -11.74 -6.16 -5.50
N LEU A 132 -10.76 -5.84 -4.65
CA LEU A 132 -9.38 -6.21 -4.87
C LEU A 132 -8.83 -6.95 -3.67
N MET A 133 -7.98 -7.94 -3.96
CA MET A 133 -7.16 -8.62 -2.97
C MET A 133 -5.71 -8.62 -3.41
N TRP A 134 -4.77 -8.53 -2.45
CA TRP A 134 -3.33 -8.60 -2.72
C TRP A 134 -2.58 -9.18 -1.52
N SER A 135 -1.36 -9.66 -1.76
CA SER A 135 -0.46 -10.09 -0.69
C SER A 135 0.50 -8.97 -0.30
N GLN A 136 0.71 -8.76 1.00
CA GLN A 136 1.74 -7.85 1.51
C GLN A 136 3.15 -8.46 1.51
N ARG A 137 3.28 -9.75 1.29
CA ARG A 137 4.57 -10.44 1.27
C ARG A 137 5.19 -10.34 -0.11
N ARG A 138 6.46 -9.93 -0.15
CA ARG A 138 7.22 -9.63 -1.37
C ARG A 138 7.74 -10.87 -2.13
N GLU A 139 7.37 -12.06 -1.78
CA GLU A 139 7.97 -13.30 -2.29
C GLU A 139 7.06 -14.04 -3.28
N GLY A 140 7.38 -13.89 -4.57
CA GLY A 140 6.90 -14.76 -5.65
C GLY A 140 5.46 -14.52 -6.11
N ASP A 141 5.18 -15.07 -7.27
CA ASP A 141 3.86 -15.18 -7.88
C ASP A 141 2.97 -16.08 -7.00
N ARG A 142 2.24 -15.47 -6.07
CA ARG A 142 1.39 -16.15 -5.11
C ARG A 142 -0.04 -15.90 -5.52
N GLY A 143 -0.74 -16.98 -5.82
CA GLY A 143 -2.13 -16.93 -6.23
C GLY A 143 -3.05 -16.24 -5.22
N LEU A 144 -4.32 -16.11 -5.57
CA LEU A 144 -5.38 -15.50 -4.76
C LEU A 144 -5.44 -16.07 -3.31
N ASP A 145 -5.12 -17.35 -3.14
CA ASP A 145 -5.14 -18.04 -1.83
C ASP A 145 -4.18 -17.46 -0.79
N GLU A 146 -3.14 -16.74 -1.23
CA GLU A 146 -2.16 -16.10 -0.36
C GLU A 146 -2.41 -14.60 -0.15
N ALA A 147 -3.47 -14.05 -0.76
CA ALA A 147 -3.85 -12.66 -0.58
C ALA A 147 -4.42 -12.46 0.84
N ASP A 148 -3.76 -11.58 1.61
CA ASP A 148 -4.06 -11.33 3.02
C ASP A 148 -4.70 -9.95 3.26
N LYS A 149 -4.85 -9.15 2.21
CA LYS A 149 -5.44 -7.82 2.23
C LYS A 149 -6.51 -7.69 1.16
N SER A 150 -7.56 -6.96 1.49
CA SER A 150 -8.66 -6.64 0.59
C SER A 150 -9.01 -5.16 0.64
N PHE A 151 -9.54 -4.69 -0.47
CA PHE A 151 -10.12 -3.35 -0.63
C PHE A 151 -11.34 -3.45 -1.52
N ALA A 152 -12.42 -2.80 -1.15
CA ALA A 152 -13.63 -2.72 -1.95
C ALA A 152 -13.99 -1.27 -2.22
N LEU A 153 -14.38 -0.97 -3.45
CA LEU A 153 -14.84 0.34 -3.89
C LEU A 153 -16.19 0.17 -4.58
N THR A 154 -17.17 0.96 -4.16
CA THR A 154 -18.49 1.01 -4.79
C THR A 154 -18.71 2.39 -5.38
N THR A 155 -19.24 2.44 -6.59
CA THR A 155 -19.64 3.67 -7.29
C THR A 155 -20.95 3.44 -8.03
N TYR A 156 -21.51 4.49 -8.64
CA TYR A 156 -22.77 4.43 -9.34
C TYR A 156 -22.62 4.96 -10.77
N ALA A 157 -23.32 4.32 -11.69
CA ALA A 157 -23.47 4.77 -13.06
C ALA A 157 -24.96 4.92 -13.40
N ALA A 158 -25.31 5.91 -14.22
CA ALA A 158 -26.66 6.03 -14.78
C ALA A 158 -26.84 4.98 -15.88
N GLN A 159 -27.99 4.34 -15.89
CA GLN A 159 -28.40 3.40 -16.94
C GLN A 159 -28.96 4.13 -18.16
#